data_6939abe493e61c8168b828c351ed4a96
#
_entry.id   6939abe493e61c8168b828c351ed4a96
#
_cell.length_a   1.000
_cell.length_b   1.000
_cell.length_c   1.000
_cell.angle_alpha   90.00
_cell.angle_beta   90.00
_cell.angle_gamma   90.00
#
_symmetry.space_group_name_H-M   'P 1'
#
loop_
_entity.id
_entity.type
_entity.pdbx_description
1 polymer ?
#
loop_
_entity_poly.entity_id
_entity_poly.type
_entity_poly.pdbx_seq_one_letter_code
_entity_poly.pdbx_strand_id
1 'polypeptide(L)'
;SIRRQRQMCIRDRFKQMKNFYLFFLITFFSISLGAQEKSNNVAYEDTNVRFTVISDGTIRMEYAPDGKFINQHSFLAVERNYPAVKFKLKKGAWIELSTSKMKLRYKKNSGAFTAENLQISSMKGLTPAFVWKPGMKQQYNLKGTTRTLDGWDGDKCWGHKADLEDGLLAKDGWTCLDDSNNFLFDGDADNWNWVKTREHVEGAQDWYFMAYGHDYKAALKDYTLFAGRMPLPPRYAFGYWWSRYWMYSDHELRELCKNFENYNIPLDVLVIDMDWHYTDKGRGSWTGWTWNKELFPDYRKLLKDLKADNGLRVTLN
;
A
#
# COMPACT_ATOMS: atom_id res chain seq x y z
N SER A 1 33.14 1.27 -21.70
CA SER A 1 33.82 0.47 -20.65
C SER A 1 32.87 0.10 -19.50
N ILE A 2 32.01 0.99 -19.02
CA ILE A 2 31.08 0.74 -17.90
C ILE A 2 29.91 -0.18 -18.25
N ARG A 3 29.49 -0.25 -19.50
CA ARG A 3 28.42 -1.16 -19.98
C ARG A 3 28.79 -2.65 -19.93
N ARG A 4 30.07 -2.99 -20.13
CA ARG A 4 30.54 -4.39 -20.08
C ARG A 4 30.64 -4.97 -18.66
N GLN A 5 30.94 -4.17 -17.67
CA GLN A 5 31.05 -4.65 -16.29
C GLN A 5 29.69 -4.98 -15.64
N ARG A 6 28.60 -4.31 -16.04
CA ARG A 6 27.27 -4.59 -15.47
C ARG A 6 26.60 -5.87 -16.01
N GLN A 7 26.98 -6.34 -17.19
CA GLN A 7 26.47 -7.61 -17.72
C GLN A 7 27.18 -8.84 -17.16
N MET A 8 28.39 -8.71 -16.67
CA MET A 8 29.13 -9.81 -16.03
C MET A 8 28.60 -10.16 -14.64
N CYS A 9 28.20 -9.18 -13.84
CA CYS A 9 27.70 -9.44 -12.46
C CYS A 9 26.35 -10.18 -12.39
N ILE A 10 25.56 -10.16 -13.45
CA ILE A 10 24.26 -10.88 -13.48
C ILE A 10 24.44 -12.32 -13.94
N ARG A 11 25.43 -12.59 -14.78
CA ARG A 11 25.64 -13.92 -15.40
C ARG A 11 26.31 -14.91 -14.43
N ASP A 12 27.12 -14.44 -13.50
CA ASP A 12 27.86 -15.29 -12.57
C ASP A 12 27.01 -15.76 -11.36
N ARG A 13 25.96 -15.00 -11.00
CA ARG A 13 25.02 -15.44 -9.94
C ARG A 13 24.15 -16.64 -10.35
N PHE A 14 23.88 -16.83 -11.63
CA PHE A 14 23.05 -17.94 -12.11
C PHE A 14 23.81 -19.25 -12.31
N LYS A 15 25.15 -19.23 -12.36
CA LYS A 15 25.95 -20.45 -12.50
C LYS A 15 26.24 -21.17 -11.18
N GLN A 16 26.20 -20.49 -10.06
CA GLN A 16 26.45 -21.12 -8.74
C GLN A 16 25.23 -21.81 -8.13
N MET A 17 24.03 -21.62 -8.66
CA MET A 17 22.81 -22.26 -8.13
C MET A 17 22.47 -23.62 -8.73
N LYS A 18 23.24 -24.16 -9.68
CA LYS A 18 22.93 -25.44 -10.31
C LYS A 18 23.56 -26.67 -9.65
N ASN A 19 24.42 -26.53 -8.65
CA ASN A 19 25.12 -27.68 -8.07
C ASN A 19 24.75 -28.00 -6.61
N PHE A 20 23.59 -27.55 -6.11
CA PHE A 20 23.18 -27.84 -4.71
C PHE A 20 21.87 -28.60 -4.55
N TYR A 21 21.34 -29.20 -5.63
CA TYR A 21 20.14 -30.04 -5.55
C TYR A 21 20.42 -31.46 -5.98
N LEU A 22 21.22 -32.18 -5.17
CA LEU A 22 21.22 -33.64 -5.19
C LEU A 22 21.74 -34.17 -3.86
N PHE A 23 20.92 -34.15 -2.82
CA PHE A 23 20.99 -35.07 -1.65
C PHE A 23 19.98 -34.53 -0.62
N PHE A 24 18.81 -35.07 -0.58
CA PHE A 24 17.96 -35.35 0.58
C PHE A 24 16.53 -35.60 0.11
N LEU A 25 16.33 -36.79 -0.38
CA LEU A 25 15.00 -37.40 -0.49
C LEU A 25 15.04 -38.51 0.59
N ILE A 26 14.33 -38.32 1.70
CA ILE A 26 13.71 -39.37 2.52
C ILE A 26 12.85 -38.66 3.61
N THR A 27 11.51 -38.87 3.48
CA THR A 27 10.49 -38.95 4.52
C THR A 27 10.31 -37.83 5.54
N PHE A 28 9.15 -37.14 5.39
CA PHE A 28 8.10 -37.16 6.42
C PHE A 28 6.84 -36.52 5.86
N PHE A 29 5.89 -37.37 5.50
CA PHE A 29 4.50 -36.94 5.29
C PHE A 29 3.96 -36.64 6.70
N SER A 30 4.05 -35.41 7.12
CA SER A 30 3.30 -34.89 8.28
C SER A 30 2.18 -34.04 7.73
N ILE A 31 0.98 -34.55 7.83
CA ILE A 31 -0.25 -33.78 7.69
C ILE A 31 -0.21 -32.74 8.82
N SER A 32 0.30 -31.55 8.58
CA SER A 32 0.05 -30.44 9.46
C SER A 32 -1.32 -29.89 9.14
N LEU A 33 -2.33 -30.32 9.91
CA LEU A 33 -3.47 -29.44 10.16
C LEU A 33 -2.86 -28.11 10.61
N GLY A 34 -3.06 -27.05 9.81
CA GLY A 34 -2.59 -25.72 10.13
C GLY A 34 -3.27 -25.20 11.40
N ALA A 35 -2.69 -25.53 12.55
CA ALA A 35 -2.89 -24.71 13.72
C ALA A 35 -2.23 -23.37 13.40
N GLN A 36 -3.05 -22.37 13.12
CA GLN A 36 -2.60 -20.99 12.91
C GLN A 36 -1.82 -20.59 14.17
N GLU A 37 -0.51 -20.44 14.06
CA GLU A 37 0.32 -20.01 15.19
C GLU A 37 -0.26 -18.70 15.74
N LYS A 38 -0.68 -18.75 16.98
CA LYS A 38 -1.20 -17.58 17.69
C LYS A 38 -0.08 -16.56 17.74
N SER A 39 -0.23 -15.44 17.06
CA SER A 39 0.76 -14.36 17.04
C SER A 39 1.16 -14.04 18.48
N ASN A 40 2.45 -14.07 18.81
CA ASN A 40 2.99 -13.75 20.14
C ASN A 40 2.66 -12.32 20.62
N ASN A 41 2.05 -11.51 19.76
CA ASN A 41 1.69 -10.11 19.96
C ASN A 41 0.25 -9.89 20.40
N VAL A 42 -0.59 -10.93 20.47
CA VAL A 42 -1.93 -10.83 21.05
C VAL A 42 -1.82 -10.67 22.56
N ALA A 43 -1.98 -9.43 23.03
CA ALA A 43 -1.86 -9.12 24.45
C ALA A 43 -3.09 -9.52 25.26
N TYR A 44 -4.28 -9.35 24.67
CA TYR A 44 -5.54 -9.72 25.29
C TYR A 44 -6.52 -10.24 24.26
N GLU A 45 -7.23 -11.29 24.60
CA GLU A 45 -8.30 -11.87 23.79
C GLU A 45 -9.35 -12.48 24.72
N ASP A 46 -10.60 -12.17 24.47
CA ASP A 46 -11.78 -12.87 25.02
C ASP A 46 -12.73 -13.24 23.88
N THR A 47 -13.98 -13.53 24.19
CA THR A 47 -14.96 -13.97 23.17
C THR A 47 -15.17 -12.93 22.07
N ASN A 48 -15.17 -11.64 22.40
CA ASN A 48 -15.58 -10.58 21.47
C ASN A 48 -14.51 -9.48 21.28
N VAL A 49 -13.49 -9.44 22.13
CA VAL A 49 -12.49 -8.35 22.09
C VAL A 49 -11.08 -8.93 21.97
N ARG A 50 -10.30 -8.34 21.08
CA ARG A 50 -8.88 -8.67 20.92
C ARG A 50 -8.03 -7.40 20.82
N PHE A 51 -6.93 -7.39 21.57
CA PHE A 51 -5.89 -6.37 21.46
C PHE A 51 -4.57 -6.99 21.05
N THR A 52 -4.03 -6.54 19.93
CA THR A 52 -2.74 -6.99 19.38
C THR A 52 -1.75 -5.83 19.38
N VAL A 53 -0.58 -6.02 20.01
CA VAL A 53 0.48 -5.02 20.06
C VAL A 53 1.38 -5.19 18.84
N ILE A 54 1.39 -4.24 17.94
CA ILE A 54 2.16 -4.28 16.68
C ILE A 54 3.55 -3.67 16.89
N SER A 55 3.60 -2.55 17.63
CA SER A 55 4.83 -1.87 18.03
C SER A 55 4.60 -1.16 19.37
N ASP A 56 5.63 -0.53 19.91
CA ASP A 56 5.47 0.34 21.10
C ASP A 56 4.45 1.46 20.88
N GLY A 57 4.29 1.90 19.62
CA GLY A 57 3.40 2.96 19.21
C GLY A 57 2.10 2.50 18.55
N THR A 58 1.89 1.20 18.30
CA THR A 58 0.73 0.75 17.52
C THR A 58 0.03 -0.44 18.15
N ILE A 59 -1.28 -0.33 18.34
CA ILE A 59 -2.16 -1.40 18.84
C ILE A 59 -3.32 -1.57 17.87
N ARG A 60 -3.58 -2.81 17.44
CA ARG A 60 -4.82 -3.20 16.78
C ARG A 60 -5.87 -3.53 17.84
N MET A 61 -7.06 -3.01 17.68
CA MET A 61 -8.20 -3.19 18.56
C MET A 61 -9.36 -3.76 17.75
N GLU A 62 -9.84 -4.92 18.15
CA GLU A 62 -10.92 -5.62 17.45
C GLU A 62 -12.07 -5.88 18.41
N TYR A 63 -13.29 -5.57 17.96
CA TYR A 63 -14.53 -6.02 18.55
C TYR A 63 -15.31 -6.82 17.52
N ALA A 64 -15.56 -8.09 17.80
CA ALA A 64 -16.28 -9.02 16.96
C ALA A 64 -17.56 -9.49 17.68
N PRO A 65 -18.75 -8.96 17.34
CA PRO A 65 -20.00 -9.33 17.99
C PRO A 65 -20.32 -10.82 17.89
N ASP A 66 -19.90 -11.45 16.80
CA ASP A 66 -20.06 -12.88 16.53
C ASP A 66 -18.90 -13.76 17.05
N GLY A 67 -17.91 -13.16 17.70
CA GLY A 67 -16.72 -13.85 18.20
C GLY A 67 -15.71 -14.27 17.14
N LYS A 68 -15.84 -13.80 15.89
CA LYS A 68 -14.96 -14.17 14.79
C LYS A 68 -14.02 -13.01 14.43
N PHE A 69 -12.78 -13.11 14.86
CA PHE A 69 -11.75 -12.15 14.51
C PHE A 69 -11.20 -12.37 13.10
N ILE A 70 -10.96 -11.28 12.38
CA ILE A 70 -10.43 -11.32 11.02
C ILE A 70 -8.90 -11.41 11.06
N ASN A 71 -8.37 -12.55 10.61
CA ASN A 71 -6.93 -12.78 10.50
C ASN A 71 -6.40 -12.65 9.08
N GLN A 72 -7.27 -12.53 8.09
CA GLN A 72 -6.90 -12.34 6.70
C GLN A 72 -6.27 -10.98 6.46
N HIS A 73 -5.42 -10.89 5.44
CA HIS A 73 -4.88 -9.64 4.96
C HIS A 73 -5.99 -8.74 4.43
N SER A 74 -5.93 -7.45 4.73
CA SER A 74 -6.86 -6.44 4.24
C SER A 74 -6.13 -5.39 3.41
N PHE A 75 -6.88 -4.52 2.75
CA PHE A 75 -6.29 -3.40 1.99
C PHE A 75 -5.53 -2.42 2.88
N LEU A 76 -5.87 -2.33 4.17
CA LEU A 76 -5.10 -1.55 5.13
C LEU A 76 -3.92 -2.34 5.69
N ALA A 77 -4.09 -3.64 5.97
CA ALA A 77 -3.10 -4.43 6.68
C ALA A 77 -2.75 -5.69 5.89
N VAL A 78 -1.71 -5.56 5.07
CA VAL A 78 -1.16 -6.63 4.23
C VAL A 78 -0.16 -7.50 4.97
N GLU A 79 0.27 -7.12 6.18
CA GLU A 79 1.15 -7.90 7.04
C GLU A 79 0.43 -8.27 8.34
N ARG A 80 0.65 -9.50 8.80
CA ARG A 80 0.06 -10.01 10.05
C ARG A 80 1.11 -10.58 11.00
N ASN A 81 2.37 -10.65 10.57
CA ASN A 81 3.50 -11.09 11.40
C ASN A 81 4.24 -9.87 11.92
N TYR A 82 4.22 -9.67 13.21
CA TYR A 82 4.80 -8.49 13.85
C TYR A 82 6.02 -8.87 14.70
N PRO A 83 7.00 -7.96 14.84
CA PRO A 83 8.13 -8.18 15.74
C PRO A 83 7.64 -8.28 17.19
N ALA A 84 8.37 -9.02 18.02
CA ALA A 84 8.06 -9.11 19.44
C ALA A 84 8.18 -7.74 20.12
N VAL A 85 7.16 -7.37 20.89
CA VAL A 85 7.08 -6.08 21.59
C VAL A 85 6.88 -6.31 23.08
N LYS A 86 7.56 -5.52 23.91
CA LYS A 86 7.38 -5.56 25.36
C LYS A 86 6.15 -4.75 25.76
N PHE A 87 5.25 -5.36 26.49
CA PHE A 87 4.08 -4.70 27.05
C PHE A 87 3.77 -5.17 28.46
N LYS A 88 2.94 -4.41 29.17
CA LYS A 88 2.42 -4.80 30.49
C LYS A 88 0.90 -4.92 30.38
N LEU A 89 0.35 -6.00 30.89
CA LEU A 89 -1.08 -6.27 30.90
C LEU A 89 -1.56 -6.44 32.36
N LYS A 90 -2.62 -5.69 32.72
CA LYS A 90 -3.38 -5.90 33.95
C LYS A 90 -4.80 -6.26 33.61
N LYS A 91 -5.32 -7.32 34.22
CA LYS A 91 -6.68 -7.82 34.02
C LYS A 91 -7.48 -7.62 35.30
N GLY A 92 -8.57 -6.86 35.22
CA GLY A 92 -9.51 -6.60 36.31
C GLY A 92 -10.85 -6.17 35.75
N ALA A 93 -11.58 -5.30 36.43
CA ALA A 93 -12.76 -4.62 35.87
C ALA A 93 -12.43 -3.82 34.61
N TRP A 94 -11.19 -3.34 34.54
CA TRP A 94 -10.58 -2.74 33.38
C TRP A 94 -9.43 -3.60 32.89
N ILE A 95 -9.36 -3.78 31.59
CA ILE A 95 -8.17 -4.31 30.90
C ILE A 95 -7.25 -3.12 30.67
N GLU A 96 -6.07 -3.16 31.26
CA GLU A 96 -5.07 -2.10 31.09
C GLU A 96 -3.85 -2.69 30.37
N LEU A 97 -3.62 -2.22 29.15
CA LEU A 97 -2.49 -2.61 28.31
C LEU A 97 -1.56 -1.41 28.15
N SER A 98 -0.28 -1.57 28.49
CA SER A 98 0.69 -0.47 28.42
C SER A 98 1.92 -0.89 27.63
N THR A 99 2.34 -0.04 26.71
CA THR A 99 3.63 -0.07 26.02
C THR A 99 4.54 1.04 26.58
N SER A 100 5.67 1.31 25.93
CA SER A 100 6.51 2.48 26.30
C SER A 100 5.89 3.81 25.87
N LYS A 101 4.97 3.83 24.87
CA LYS A 101 4.41 5.06 24.31
C LYS A 101 2.97 5.34 24.73
N MET A 102 2.17 4.32 25.04
CA MET A 102 0.75 4.51 25.36
C MET A 102 0.21 3.53 26.39
N LYS A 103 -0.90 3.91 27.00
CA LYS A 103 -1.72 3.08 27.88
C LYS A 103 -3.15 3.02 27.38
N LEU A 104 -3.62 1.82 27.01
CA LEU A 104 -4.99 1.50 26.67
C LEU A 104 -5.72 1.03 27.93
N ARG A 105 -6.96 1.51 28.13
CA ARG A 105 -7.89 1.04 29.16
C ARG A 105 -9.22 0.71 28.52
N TYR A 106 -9.68 -0.51 28.70
CA TYR A 106 -10.98 -0.98 28.23
C TYR A 106 -11.78 -1.60 29.38
N LYS A 107 -13.04 -1.21 29.53
CA LYS A 107 -13.94 -1.79 30.54
C LYS A 107 -14.32 -3.20 30.09
N LYS A 108 -13.91 -4.20 30.88
CA LYS A 108 -14.13 -5.60 30.52
C LYS A 108 -15.64 -5.91 30.36
N ASN A 109 -15.99 -6.71 29.37
CA ASN A 109 -17.35 -7.15 29.07
C ASN A 109 -18.35 -5.99 28.78
N SER A 110 -17.87 -4.88 28.23
CA SER A 110 -18.72 -3.71 27.93
C SER A 110 -19.12 -3.60 26.44
N GLY A 111 -18.78 -4.59 25.62
CA GLY A 111 -19.21 -4.63 24.22
C GLY A 111 -18.34 -3.76 23.31
N ALA A 112 -18.95 -3.22 22.26
CA ALA A 112 -18.29 -2.37 21.27
C ALA A 112 -17.57 -1.18 21.91
N PHE A 113 -16.51 -0.70 21.24
CA PHE A 113 -15.70 0.41 21.74
C PHE A 113 -16.43 1.74 21.62
N THR A 114 -16.59 2.40 22.77
CA THR A 114 -17.24 3.72 22.92
C THR A 114 -16.38 4.64 23.76
N ALA A 115 -16.72 5.93 23.79
CA ALA A 115 -16.00 6.94 24.59
C ALA A 115 -16.05 6.68 26.11
N GLU A 116 -17.03 5.88 26.56
CA GLU A 116 -17.24 5.54 27.97
C GLU A 116 -16.44 4.31 28.41
N ASN A 117 -16.13 3.41 27.48
CA ASN A 117 -15.53 2.13 27.81
C ASN A 117 -14.11 1.92 27.30
N LEU A 118 -13.63 2.75 26.36
CA LEU A 118 -12.27 2.68 25.81
C LEU A 118 -11.59 4.04 25.86
N GLN A 119 -10.36 4.04 26.34
CA GLN A 119 -9.49 5.21 26.38
C GLN A 119 -8.05 4.83 26.09
N ILE A 120 -7.34 5.66 25.33
CA ILE A 120 -5.89 5.54 25.15
C ILE A 120 -5.24 6.86 25.56
N SER A 121 -4.23 6.79 26.43
CA SER A 121 -3.44 7.93 26.86
C SER A 121 -1.97 7.75 26.48
N SER A 122 -1.31 8.85 26.14
CA SER A 122 0.14 8.85 25.95
C SER A 122 0.87 8.55 27.26
N MET A 123 2.02 7.89 27.18
CA MET A 123 2.91 7.72 28.32
C MET A 123 3.74 9.00 28.55
N LYS A 124 4.24 9.14 29.79
CA LYS A 124 5.11 10.26 30.15
C LYS A 124 6.33 10.30 29.22
N GLY A 125 6.59 11.46 28.63
CA GLY A 125 7.70 11.68 27.69
C GLY A 125 7.28 11.67 26.22
N LEU A 126 6.08 11.21 25.88
CA LEU A 126 5.54 11.41 24.55
C LEU A 126 4.95 12.81 24.41
N THR A 127 5.37 13.56 23.41
CA THR A 127 4.94 14.95 23.14
C THR A 127 4.33 15.03 21.73
N PRO A 128 3.12 15.62 21.58
CA PRO A 128 2.26 16.12 22.65
C PRO A 128 1.67 14.99 23.50
N ALA A 129 1.31 15.31 24.73
CA ALA A 129 0.52 14.42 25.56
C ALA A 129 -0.94 14.44 25.07
N PHE A 130 -1.58 13.30 25.08
CA PHE A 130 -2.98 13.17 24.65
C PHE A 130 -3.74 12.15 25.50
N VAL A 131 -5.06 12.29 25.48
CA VAL A 131 -6.02 11.28 25.91
C VAL A 131 -7.04 11.15 24.79
N TRP A 132 -7.02 10.02 24.14
CA TRP A 132 -7.95 9.69 23.04
C TRP A 132 -9.08 8.79 23.53
N LYS A 133 -10.26 9.00 22.95
CA LYS A 133 -11.45 8.16 23.11
C LYS A 133 -12.10 7.96 21.74
N PRO A 134 -12.83 6.85 21.52
CA PRO A 134 -13.62 6.65 20.31
C PRO A 134 -14.48 7.86 19.96
N GLY A 135 -14.52 8.20 18.68
CA GLY A 135 -15.24 9.36 18.16
C GLY A 135 -14.45 10.68 18.15
N MET A 136 -13.31 10.76 18.83
CA MET A 136 -12.46 11.97 18.76
C MET A 136 -11.83 12.10 17.35
N LYS A 137 -11.86 13.34 16.84
CA LYS A 137 -11.21 13.72 15.57
C LYS A 137 -9.91 14.46 15.84
N GLN A 138 -8.94 14.29 14.95
CA GLN A 138 -7.71 15.09 14.95
C GLN A 138 -8.04 16.54 14.63
N GLN A 139 -7.37 17.47 15.32
CA GLN A 139 -7.53 18.90 15.08
C GLN A 139 -6.50 19.45 14.09
N TYR A 140 -5.31 18.85 14.08
CA TYR A 140 -4.16 19.33 13.32
C TYR A 140 -3.57 18.24 12.44
N ASN A 141 -4.44 17.61 11.61
CA ASN A 141 -3.97 16.64 10.62
C ASN A 141 -3.05 17.34 9.62
N LEU A 142 -1.92 16.70 9.30
CA LEU A 142 -0.93 17.25 8.36
C LEU A 142 -1.38 17.15 6.90
N LYS A 143 -2.56 16.56 6.69
CA LYS A 143 -3.15 16.31 5.39
C LYS A 143 -2.35 15.30 4.56
N GLY A 144 -3.00 14.77 3.57
CA GLY A 144 -2.45 13.83 2.61
C GLY A 144 -2.43 14.43 1.22
N THR A 145 -3.07 13.74 0.30
CA THR A 145 -3.23 14.18 -1.07
C THR A 145 -4.71 14.12 -1.44
N THR A 146 -5.08 14.67 -2.58
CA THR A 146 -6.38 14.39 -3.17
C THR A 146 -6.35 13.04 -3.89
N ARG A 147 -7.45 12.31 -3.90
CA ARG A 147 -7.54 10.99 -4.56
C ARG A 147 -7.50 11.10 -6.07
N THR A 148 -8.03 12.17 -6.60
CA THR A 148 -8.16 12.39 -8.04
C THR A 148 -7.91 13.85 -8.36
N LEU A 149 -7.42 14.09 -9.56
CA LEU A 149 -7.35 15.41 -10.17
C LEU A 149 -8.50 15.63 -11.14
N ASP A 150 -9.49 14.76 -11.19
CA ASP A 150 -10.68 14.92 -12.02
C ASP A 150 -11.40 16.23 -11.67
N GLY A 151 -11.77 16.98 -12.69
CA GLY A 151 -12.35 18.32 -12.51
C GLY A 151 -11.33 19.42 -12.24
N TRP A 152 -10.03 19.09 -12.15
CA TRP A 152 -8.95 20.07 -12.07
C TRP A 152 -8.40 20.34 -13.47
N ASP A 153 -8.74 21.50 -13.99
CA ASP A 153 -8.21 22.01 -15.26
C ASP A 153 -7.06 22.97 -14.93
N GLY A 154 -5.88 22.69 -15.48
CA GLY A 154 -4.67 23.49 -15.22
C GLY A 154 -4.87 24.98 -15.45
N ASP A 155 -5.66 25.36 -16.44
CA ASP A 155 -5.98 26.77 -16.74
C ASP A 155 -6.96 27.38 -15.75
N LYS A 156 -7.83 26.57 -15.14
CA LYS A 156 -8.86 27.03 -14.20
C LYS A 156 -8.47 26.89 -12.73
N CYS A 157 -7.40 26.18 -12.45
CA CYS A 157 -6.95 25.93 -11.07
C CYS A 157 -6.02 27.01 -10.52
N TRP A 158 -5.71 28.03 -11.25
CA TRP A 158 -4.84 29.14 -10.82
C TRP A 158 -5.41 29.83 -9.59
N GLY A 159 -4.66 29.77 -8.48
CA GLY A 159 -5.08 30.35 -7.22
C GLY A 159 -6.07 29.54 -6.39
N HIS A 160 -6.57 28.42 -6.89
CA HIS A 160 -7.39 27.49 -6.12
C HIS A 160 -6.52 26.51 -5.36
N LYS A 161 -6.84 26.28 -4.09
CA LYS A 161 -6.21 25.22 -3.28
C LYS A 161 -7.06 23.98 -3.38
N ALA A 162 -6.41 22.85 -3.70
CA ALA A 162 -7.08 21.56 -3.59
C ALA A 162 -7.41 21.27 -2.12
N ASP A 163 -8.62 20.81 -1.86
CA ASP A 163 -8.99 20.27 -0.55
C ASP A 163 -8.28 18.93 -0.36
N LEU A 164 -7.25 18.92 0.45
CA LEU A 164 -6.50 17.72 0.76
C LEU A 164 -7.26 16.91 1.82
N GLU A 165 -7.38 15.61 1.59
CA GLU A 165 -7.93 14.68 2.56
C GLU A 165 -7.00 14.55 3.78
N ASP A 166 -7.53 14.06 4.89
CA ASP A 166 -6.74 13.75 6.07
C ASP A 166 -5.73 12.64 5.76
N GLY A 167 -4.47 12.93 6.09
CA GLY A 167 -3.36 11.99 5.94
C GLY A 167 -3.15 11.16 7.19
N LEU A 168 -2.12 10.29 7.12
CA LEU A 168 -1.75 9.41 8.22
C LEU A 168 -1.29 10.17 9.47
N LEU A 169 -0.67 11.34 9.30
CA LEU A 169 0.03 12.05 10.37
C LEU A 169 -0.72 13.29 10.82
N ALA A 170 -0.66 13.56 12.12
CA ALA A 170 -1.24 14.78 12.75
C ALA A 170 -0.31 15.33 13.81
N LYS A 171 -0.35 16.65 14.03
CA LYS A 171 0.35 17.30 15.16
C LYS A 171 -0.26 16.91 16.52
N ASP A 172 -1.46 16.35 16.52
CA ASP A 172 -2.09 15.77 17.72
C ASP A 172 -1.30 14.58 18.28
N GLY A 173 -0.38 13.99 17.51
CA GLY A 173 0.54 12.94 17.95
C GLY A 173 -0.05 11.55 17.99
N TRP A 174 -1.24 11.35 17.42
CA TRP A 174 -1.93 10.07 17.31
C TRP A 174 -2.74 9.96 16.03
N THR A 175 -3.04 8.73 15.62
CA THR A 175 -3.95 8.41 14.50
C THR A 175 -4.71 7.13 14.84
N CYS A 176 -5.97 7.07 14.47
CA CYS A 176 -6.78 5.86 14.51
C CYS A 176 -7.26 5.55 13.09
N LEU A 177 -6.85 4.40 12.56
CA LEU A 177 -7.24 3.93 11.24
C LEU A 177 -8.31 2.86 11.39
N ASP A 178 -9.38 2.98 10.62
CA ASP A 178 -10.52 2.05 10.63
C ASP A 178 -10.40 1.06 9.47
N ASP A 179 -10.26 -0.22 9.80
CA ASP A 179 -10.18 -1.33 8.85
C ASP A 179 -11.50 -2.14 8.80
N SER A 180 -12.52 -1.73 9.55
CA SER A 180 -13.72 -2.54 9.76
C SER A 180 -14.45 -2.94 8.48
N ASN A 181 -14.40 -2.09 7.44
CA ASN A 181 -15.12 -2.28 6.19
C ASN A 181 -14.21 -2.43 4.95
N ASN A 182 -12.91 -2.52 5.14
CA ASN A 182 -11.98 -2.69 4.02
C ASN A 182 -12.10 -4.08 3.38
N PHE A 183 -11.84 -4.16 2.09
CA PHE A 183 -11.73 -5.42 1.37
C PHE A 183 -10.62 -6.29 1.95
N LEU A 184 -10.79 -7.59 1.80
CA LEU A 184 -9.81 -8.61 2.17
C LEU A 184 -9.11 -9.15 0.93
N PHE A 185 -7.86 -9.58 1.07
CA PHE A 185 -7.21 -10.36 0.04
C PHE A 185 -7.65 -11.82 0.13
N ASP A 186 -7.97 -12.41 -1.01
CA ASP A 186 -8.25 -13.83 -1.13
C ASP A 186 -6.97 -14.55 -1.57
N GLY A 187 -6.25 -15.11 -0.61
CA GLY A 187 -4.97 -15.79 -0.86
C GLY A 187 -5.11 -17.12 -1.61
N ASP A 188 -6.33 -17.66 -1.71
CA ASP A 188 -6.61 -18.94 -2.36
C ASP A 188 -7.09 -18.75 -3.81
N ALA A 189 -7.13 -17.51 -4.31
CA ALA A 189 -7.62 -17.22 -5.64
C ALA A 189 -6.54 -17.42 -6.71
N ASP A 190 -6.61 -18.51 -7.43
CA ASP A 190 -5.81 -18.76 -8.66
C ASP A 190 -6.25 -17.90 -9.86
N ASN A 191 -7.20 -17.00 -9.66
CA ASN A 191 -7.83 -16.20 -10.70
C ASN A 191 -7.93 -14.71 -10.30
N TRP A 192 -8.65 -13.92 -11.11
CA TRP A 192 -8.86 -12.48 -10.88
C TRP A 192 -9.57 -12.11 -9.56
N ASN A 193 -10.15 -13.05 -8.84
CA ASN A 193 -10.85 -12.82 -7.58
C ASN A 193 -9.88 -12.77 -6.38
N TRP A 194 -8.75 -12.08 -6.56
CA TRP A 194 -7.76 -11.86 -5.48
C TRP A 194 -8.26 -10.95 -4.36
N VAL A 195 -9.42 -10.33 -4.56
CA VAL A 195 -10.11 -9.45 -3.59
C VAL A 195 -11.48 -10.02 -3.29
N LYS A 196 -11.84 -10.03 -2.02
CA LYS A 196 -13.17 -10.36 -1.55
C LYS A 196 -13.71 -9.31 -0.59
N THR A 197 -15.02 -9.16 -0.59
CA THR A 197 -15.72 -8.33 0.38
C THR A 197 -15.57 -8.94 1.78
N ARG A 198 -15.31 -8.10 2.78
CA ARG A 198 -15.40 -8.50 4.18
C ARG A 198 -16.86 -8.81 4.48
N GLU A 199 -17.14 -9.93 5.16
CA GLU A 199 -18.47 -10.21 5.66
C GLU A 199 -18.90 -9.09 6.62
N HIS A 200 -20.02 -8.49 6.32
CA HIS A 200 -20.54 -7.40 7.14
C HIS A 200 -21.14 -7.96 8.43
N VAL A 201 -20.59 -7.59 9.55
CA VAL A 201 -21.12 -7.88 10.88
C VAL A 201 -21.45 -6.55 11.55
N GLU A 202 -22.72 -6.30 11.81
CA GLU A 202 -23.17 -5.04 12.39
C GLU A 202 -22.50 -4.78 13.74
N GLY A 203 -21.94 -3.58 13.91
CA GLY A 203 -21.22 -3.17 15.12
C GLY A 203 -19.82 -3.73 15.27
N ALA A 204 -19.31 -4.51 14.32
CA ALA A 204 -17.90 -4.95 14.34
C ALA A 204 -16.95 -3.76 14.19
N GLN A 205 -15.83 -3.80 14.92
CA GLN A 205 -14.80 -2.76 14.89
C GLN A 205 -13.42 -3.41 14.75
N ASP A 206 -12.61 -2.86 13.86
CA ASP A 206 -11.22 -3.30 13.63
C ASP A 206 -10.36 -2.06 13.38
N TRP A 207 -9.73 -1.56 14.44
CA TRP A 207 -9.04 -0.28 14.44
C TRP A 207 -7.56 -0.43 14.75
N TYR A 208 -6.75 0.33 14.05
CA TYR A 208 -5.31 0.47 14.29
C TYR A 208 -5.04 1.84 14.91
N PHE A 209 -4.71 1.84 16.20
CA PHE A 209 -4.35 3.07 16.89
C PHE A 209 -2.84 3.24 16.94
N MET A 210 -2.38 4.41 16.54
CA MET A 210 -0.97 4.79 16.49
C MET A 210 -0.70 6.00 17.40
N ALA A 211 0.25 5.84 18.33
CA ALA A 211 0.74 6.87 19.26
C ALA A 211 2.20 7.19 18.92
N TYR A 212 2.47 8.35 18.38
CA TYR A 212 3.80 8.71 17.90
C TYR A 212 4.31 10.07 18.38
N GLY A 213 3.45 10.90 18.99
CA GLY A 213 3.81 12.26 19.33
C GLY A 213 4.23 13.05 18.09
N HIS A 214 5.40 13.66 18.12
CA HIS A 214 5.99 14.34 16.96
C HIS A 214 7.06 13.51 16.25
N ASP A 215 7.24 12.24 16.59
CA ASP A 215 8.13 11.33 15.85
C ASP A 215 7.41 10.73 14.64
N TYR A 216 7.24 11.55 13.61
CA TYR A 216 6.56 11.17 12.38
C TYR A 216 7.28 10.06 11.60
N LYS A 217 8.62 10.00 11.70
CA LYS A 217 9.40 8.92 11.06
C LYS A 217 9.14 7.57 11.72
N ALA A 218 9.06 7.55 13.05
CA ALA A 218 8.67 6.35 13.77
C ALA A 218 7.23 5.92 13.42
N ALA A 219 6.29 6.88 13.29
CA ALA A 219 4.92 6.57 12.86
C ALA A 219 4.90 5.91 11.47
N LEU A 220 5.63 6.45 10.50
CA LEU A 220 5.74 5.85 9.15
C LEU A 220 6.36 4.45 9.21
N LYS A 221 7.39 4.25 10.02
CA LYS A 221 8.00 2.94 10.23
C LYS A 221 7.00 1.95 10.83
N ASP A 222 6.26 2.37 11.86
CA ASP A 222 5.25 1.52 12.50
C ASP A 222 4.10 1.19 11.54
N TYR A 223 3.68 2.15 10.71
CA TYR A 223 2.69 1.94 9.67
C TYR A 223 3.12 0.83 8.70
N THR A 224 4.38 0.81 8.28
CA THR A 224 4.86 -0.24 7.36
C THR A 224 4.91 -1.64 7.97
N LEU A 225 4.78 -1.80 9.30
CA LEU A 225 4.72 -3.12 9.95
C LEU A 225 3.41 -3.86 9.63
N PHE A 226 2.32 -3.14 9.40
CA PHE A 226 1.04 -3.75 9.06
C PHE A 226 0.56 -3.42 7.65
N ALA A 227 0.83 -2.22 7.16
CA ALA A 227 0.45 -1.82 5.79
C ALA A 227 1.41 -2.32 4.71
N GLY A 228 2.53 -2.96 5.12
CA GLY A 228 3.57 -3.38 4.19
C GLY A 228 4.48 -2.25 3.76
N ARG A 229 5.59 -2.63 3.13
CA ARG A 229 6.56 -1.67 2.62
C ARG A 229 6.13 -1.18 1.25
N MET A 230 6.28 0.12 1.02
CA MET A 230 6.09 0.70 -0.30
C MET A 230 7.13 0.08 -1.27
N PRO A 231 6.70 -0.54 -2.38
CA PRO A 231 7.61 -1.08 -3.36
C PRO A 231 8.40 0.06 -4.02
N LEU A 232 9.69 -0.18 -4.26
CA LEU A 232 10.48 0.77 -5.04
C LEU A 232 10.04 0.69 -6.50
N PRO A 233 9.58 1.80 -7.08
CA PRO A 233 9.27 1.85 -8.50
C PRO A 233 10.52 1.59 -9.34
N PRO A 234 10.38 1.08 -10.55
CA PRO A 234 11.52 0.92 -11.44
C PRO A 234 12.14 2.28 -11.77
N ARG A 235 13.46 2.31 -11.96
CA ARG A 235 14.21 3.57 -12.11
C ARG A 235 13.71 4.47 -13.23
N TYR A 236 13.23 3.90 -14.33
CA TYR A 236 12.71 4.67 -15.46
C TYR A 236 11.47 5.51 -15.09
N ALA A 237 10.72 5.10 -14.07
CA ALA A 237 9.54 5.86 -13.61
C ALA A 237 9.91 7.25 -13.06
N PHE A 238 11.15 7.43 -12.62
CA PHE A 238 11.70 8.71 -12.15
C PHE A 238 12.50 9.45 -13.23
N GLY A 239 12.53 8.93 -14.44
CA GLY A 239 13.21 9.53 -15.57
C GLY A 239 12.35 10.55 -16.29
N TYR A 240 12.77 10.90 -17.49
CA TYR A 240 12.06 11.87 -18.30
C TYR A 240 10.94 11.19 -19.11
N TRP A 241 9.75 11.74 -18.99
CA TRP A 241 8.54 11.30 -19.70
C TRP A 241 8.21 12.33 -20.77
N TRP A 242 8.19 11.92 -22.03
CA TRP A 242 7.67 12.75 -23.11
C TRP A 242 6.17 12.41 -23.30
N SER A 243 5.34 13.43 -23.19
CA SER A 243 3.93 13.38 -23.55
C SER A 243 3.56 14.67 -24.29
N ARG A 244 2.74 14.53 -25.31
CA ARG A 244 2.20 15.67 -26.04
C ARG A 244 0.81 15.34 -26.54
N TYR A 245 -0.13 16.26 -26.34
CA TYR A 245 -1.44 16.21 -26.94
C TYR A 245 -1.31 16.38 -28.48
N TRP A 246 -1.05 15.28 -29.17
CA TRP A 246 -0.73 15.26 -30.60
C TRP A 246 -1.00 13.88 -31.17
N MET A 247 -1.56 13.84 -32.40
CA MET A 247 -1.76 12.64 -33.19
C MET A 247 -0.45 12.27 -33.89
N TYR A 248 0.34 11.41 -33.27
CA TYR A 248 1.57 10.86 -33.85
C TYR A 248 1.31 9.64 -34.70
N SER A 249 2.09 9.51 -35.78
CA SER A 249 2.28 8.25 -36.49
C SER A 249 3.52 7.48 -35.96
N ASP A 250 3.64 6.18 -36.34
CA ASP A 250 4.84 5.37 -36.09
C ASP A 250 6.11 6.08 -36.56
N HIS A 251 6.09 6.62 -37.76
CA HIS A 251 7.24 7.33 -38.34
C HIS A 251 7.63 8.56 -37.52
N GLU A 252 6.67 9.41 -37.15
CA GLU A 252 6.95 10.62 -36.36
C GLU A 252 7.47 10.31 -34.96
N LEU A 253 6.99 9.24 -34.34
CA LEU A 253 7.52 8.81 -33.05
C LEU A 253 8.97 8.33 -33.15
N ARG A 254 9.32 7.62 -34.22
CA ARG A 254 10.71 7.22 -34.47
C ARG A 254 11.62 8.41 -34.71
N GLU A 255 11.18 9.39 -35.49
CA GLU A 255 11.92 10.64 -35.70
C GLU A 255 12.08 11.43 -34.38
N LEU A 256 11.03 11.52 -33.59
CA LEU A 256 11.07 12.15 -32.28
C LEU A 256 12.14 11.51 -31.39
N CYS A 257 12.13 10.19 -31.26
CA CYS A 257 13.13 9.46 -30.46
C CYS A 257 14.56 9.69 -31.00
N LYS A 258 14.75 9.69 -32.30
CA LYS A 258 16.03 10.00 -32.93
C LYS A 258 16.49 11.42 -32.64
N ASN A 259 15.58 12.40 -32.58
CA ASN A 259 15.90 13.76 -32.22
C ASN A 259 16.37 13.87 -30.77
N PHE A 260 15.73 13.17 -29.82
CA PHE A 260 16.23 13.08 -28.44
C PHE A 260 17.64 12.53 -28.37
N GLU A 261 17.96 11.51 -29.16
CA GLU A 261 19.33 10.97 -29.27
C GLU A 261 20.31 11.97 -29.86
N ASN A 262 19.95 12.59 -31.00
CA ASN A 262 20.81 13.54 -31.71
C ASN A 262 21.18 14.75 -30.84
N TYR A 263 20.26 15.21 -29.98
CA TYR A 263 20.49 16.33 -29.07
C TYR A 263 21.02 15.90 -27.71
N ASN A 264 21.32 14.59 -27.50
CA ASN A 264 21.75 14.02 -26.23
C ASN A 264 20.80 14.32 -25.07
N ILE A 265 19.49 14.39 -25.32
CA ILE A 265 18.47 14.58 -24.31
C ILE A 265 18.02 13.20 -23.85
N PRO A 266 18.16 12.86 -22.56
CA PRO A 266 17.69 11.56 -22.06
C PRO A 266 16.18 11.45 -22.14
N LEU A 267 15.68 10.30 -22.58
CA LEU A 267 14.28 9.94 -22.62
C LEU A 267 14.12 8.55 -22.02
N ASP A 268 13.23 8.40 -21.07
CA ASP A 268 12.98 7.13 -20.37
C ASP A 268 11.60 6.53 -20.73
N VAL A 269 10.59 7.39 -20.84
CA VAL A 269 9.22 6.97 -21.12
C VAL A 269 8.62 7.83 -22.23
N LEU A 270 8.05 7.17 -23.21
CA LEU A 270 7.28 7.79 -24.28
C LEU A 270 5.80 7.53 -24.05
N VAL A 271 5.02 8.60 -23.94
CA VAL A 271 3.56 8.54 -23.89
C VAL A 271 3.01 8.75 -25.30
N ILE A 272 2.25 7.77 -25.82
CA ILE A 272 1.49 7.93 -27.05
C ILE A 272 0.09 8.38 -26.62
N ASP A 273 -0.18 9.65 -26.86
CA ASP A 273 -1.35 10.31 -26.30
C ASP A 273 -2.57 10.18 -27.19
N MET A 274 -2.59 10.86 -28.34
CA MET A 274 -3.79 10.96 -29.17
C MET A 274 -3.80 9.93 -30.29
N ASP A 275 -5.00 9.45 -30.59
CA ASP A 275 -5.34 8.65 -31.76
C ASP A 275 -4.50 7.37 -31.99
N TRP A 276 -3.81 6.89 -30.93
CA TRP A 276 -3.16 5.58 -30.99
C TRP A 276 -4.17 4.45 -31.19
N HIS A 277 -5.42 4.67 -30.80
CA HIS A 277 -6.57 3.82 -31.05
C HIS A 277 -7.57 4.53 -31.96
N TYR A 278 -8.52 3.81 -32.51
CA TYR A 278 -9.60 4.41 -33.28
C TYR A 278 -10.54 5.17 -32.35
N THR A 279 -10.71 6.48 -32.63
CA THR A 279 -11.53 7.38 -31.82
C THR A 279 -12.91 7.65 -32.42
N ASP A 280 -13.15 7.22 -33.67
CA ASP A 280 -14.45 7.35 -34.32
C ASP A 280 -15.49 6.38 -33.76
N LYS A 281 -16.77 6.79 -33.80
CA LYS A 281 -17.89 6.01 -33.26
C LYS A 281 -18.10 4.64 -33.90
N GLY A 282 -17.62 4.45 -35.12
CA GLY A 282 -17.77 3.18 -35.84
C GLY A 282 -16.73 2.11 -35.46
N ARG A 283 -15.62 2.51 -34.85
CA ARG A 283 -14.46 1.64 -34.60
C ARG A 283 -13.98 1.60 -33.14
N GLY A 284 -14.75 2.11 -32.20
CA GLY A 284 -14.41 1.99 -30.77
C GLY A 284 -14.61 3.23 -29.95
N SER A 285 -14.62 4.41 -30.55
CA SER A 285 -14.74 5.70 -29.83
C SER A 285 -13.60 5.91 -28.81
N TRP A 286 -13.71 6.93 -27.97
CA TRP A 286 -12.70 7.28 -26.96
C TRP A 286 -12.45 6.22 -25.88
N THR A 287 -13.35 5.27 -25.73
CA THR A 287 -13.22 4.16 -24.78
C THR A 287 -12.64 2.89 -25.43
N GLY A 288 -12.28 2.94 -26.73
CA GLY A 288 -11.75 1.82 -27.47
C GLY A 288 -10.28 1.55 -27.19
N TRP A 289 -9.87 0.28 -27.30
CA TRP A 289 -8.50 -0.20 -27.11
C TRP A 289 -7.93 -0.86 -28.36
N THR A 290 -8.49 -0.54 -29.54
CA THR A 290 -8.07 -1.12 -30.80
C THR A 290 -7.09 -0.18 -31.48
N TRP A 291 -5.85 -0.64 -31.66
CA TRP A 291 -4.81 0.14 -32.32
C TRP A 291 -5.25 0.68 -33.68
N ASN A 292 -5.00 1.96 -33.88
CA ASN A 292 -5.19 2.62 -35.16
C ASN A 292 -4.09 2.19 -36.15
N LYS A 293 -4.43 1.24 -37.02
CA LYS A 293 -3.47 0.68 -37.99
C LYS A 293 -3.10 1.62 -39.13
N GLU A 294 -3.83 2.70 -39.29
CA GLU A 294 -3.50 3.75 -40.28
C GLU A 294 -2.27 4.54 -39.80
N LEU A 295 -2.19 4.83 -38.50
CA LEU A 295 -1.06 5.52 -37.89
C LEU A 295 0.04 4.53 -37.44
N PHE A 296 -0.36 3.35 -36.99
CA PHE A 296 0.51 2.34 -36.43
C PHE A 296 0.33 0.98 -37.13
N PRO A 297 0.76 0.82 -38.39
CA PRO A 297 0.55 -0.40 -39.17
C PRO A 297 1.13 -1.65 -38.46
N ASP A 298 2.30 -1.52 -37.87
CA ASP A 298 2.94 -2.57 -37.06
C ASP A 298 3.37 -2.04 -35.69
N TYR A 299 2.37 -1.78 -34.86
CA TYR A 299 2.61 -1.28 -33.48
C TYR A 299 3.47 -2.24 -32.66
N ARG A 300 3.41 -3.55 -32.91
CA ARG A 300 4.20 -4.54 -32.18
C ARG A 300 5.69 -4.39 -32.50
N LYS A 301 6.01 -4.15 -33.75
CA LYS A 301 7.37 -3.87 -34.18
C LYS A 301 7.85 -2.54 -33.61
N LEU A 302 7.04 -1.47 -33.68
CA LEU A 302 7.36 -0.18 -33.07
C LEU A 302 7.73 -0.34 -31.59
N LEU A 303 6.87 -0.94 -30.78
CA LEU A 303 7.10 -1.12 -29.34
C LEU A 303 8.35 -1.95 -29.05
N LYS A 304 8.62 -2.98 -29.87
CA LYS A 304 9.82 -3.81 -29.74
C LYS A 304 11.08 -3.01 -30.06
N ASP A 305 11.08 -2.25 -31.15
CA ASP A 305 12.22 -1.44 -31.59
C ASP A 305 12.53 -0.32 -30.54
N LEU A 306 11.54 0.45 -30.12
CA LEU A 306 11.71 1.49 -29.12
C LEU A 306 12.31 0.94 -27.81
N LYS A 307 11.93 -0.26 -27.41
CA LYS A 307 12.51 -0.91 -26.24
C LYS A 307 13.93 -1.42 -26.49
N ALA A 308 14.21 -1.98 -27.67
CA ALA A 308 15.49 -2.60 -28.00
C ALA A 308 16.56 -1.54 -28.29
N ASP A 309 16.24 -0.56 -29.13
CA ASP A 309 17.18 0.41 -29.65
C ASP A 309 17.41 1.57 -28.67
N ASN A 310 16.33 2.08 -28.07
CA ASN A 310 16.37 3.26 -27.20
C ASN A 310 16.23 2.92 -25.72
N GLY A 311 15.90 1.69 -25.35
CA GLY A 311 15.64 1.29 -23.94
C GLY A 311 14.36 1.88 -23.34
N LEU A 312 13.49 2.46 -24.18
CA LEU A 312 12.31 3.18 -23.76
C LEU A 312 11.23 2.28 -23.17
N ARG A 313 10.44 2.85 -22.29
CA ARG A 313 9.12 2.35 -21.90
C ARG A 313 8.07 3.17 -22.62
N VAL A 314 7.03 2.51 -23.08
CA VAL A 314 5.91 3.15 -23.75
C VAL A 314 4.67 2.97 -22.90
N THR A 315 3.91 4.03 -22.75
CA THR A 315 2.57 4.01 -22.17
C THR A 315 1.58 4.70 -23.10
N LEU A 316 0.32 4.43 -22.93
CA LEU A 316 -0.78 4.92 -23.74
C LEU A 316 -1.71 5.73 -22.86
N ASN A 317 -2.26 6.81 -23.40
CA ASN A 317 -3.29 7.61 -22.72
C ASN A 317 -4.69 7.09 -23.04
#